data_667d8ced22e8781ec120d95731baff5c
#
_entry.id   667d8ced22e8781ec120d95731baff5c
#
_cell.length_a   1.000
_cell.length_b   1.000
_cell.length_c   1.000
_cell.angle_alpha   90.00
_cell.angle_beta   90.00
_cell.angle_gamma   90.00
#
_symmetry.space_group_name_H-M   'P 1'
#
loop_
_entity.id
_entity.type
_entity.pdbx_description
1 polymer ?
#
loop_
_entity_poly.entity_id
_entity_poly.type
_entity_poly.pdbx_seq_one_letter_code
_entity_poly.pdbx_strand_id
1 'polypeptide(L)'
;MLFHVTAQHSWETCRGRLRAEGAPNALPPSEVSRWVEGNDDVKVLVAGGYQSAHRYYAFVEAEEYGSVVRLFNPEMWVGDVEILPMNDMVARRKSEGDWGK
;
A
#
# COMPACT_ATOMS: atom_id res chain seq x y z
N MET A 1 -14.02 6.09 -2.08
CA MET A 1 -13.65 6.11 -0.65
C MET A 1 -12.14 6.04 -0.53
N LEU A 2 -11.59 6.82 0.37
CA LEU A 2 -10.14 6.89 0.62
C LEU A 2 -9.76 5.91 1.72
N PHE A 3 -8.66 5.17 1.51
CA PHE A 3 -8.10 4.26 2.50
C PHE A 3 -6.64 4.58 2.74
N HIS A 4 -6.20 4.45 3.99
CA HIS A 4 -4.79 4.46 4.35
C HIS A 4 -4.35 3.02 4.58
N VAL A 5 -3.24 2.65 3.96
CA VAL A 5 -2.69 1.30 4.03
C VAL A 5 -1.30 1.36 4.65
N THR A 6 -1.09 0.48 5.63
CA THR A 6 0.24 0.25 6.20
C THR A 6 0.58 -1.22 6.02
N ALA A 7 1.69 -1.50 5.34
CA ALA A 7 2.18 -2.86 5.14
C ALA A 7 3.53 -3.00 5.82
N GLN A 8 3.69 -4.05 6.61
CA GLN A 8 4.94 -4.32 7.33
C GLN A 8 5.31 -5.80 7.25
N HIS A 9 6.58 -6.05 6.94
CA HIS A 9 7.13 -7.41 6.97
C HIS A 9 8.46 -7.38 7.73
N SER A 10 8.95 -8.56 8.13
CA SER A 10 10.24 -8.69 8.79
C SER A 10 11.35 -8.82 7.74
N TRP A 11 12.60 -8.67 8.19
CA TRP A 11 13.75 -8.91 7.30
C TRP A 11 13.78 -10.36 6.79
N GLU A 12 13.23 -11.30 7.57
CA GLU A 12 13.18 -12.72 7.18
C GLU A 12 12.32 -12.97 5.95
N THR A 13 11.26 -12.19 5.78
CA THR A 13 10.33 -12.32 4.65
C THR A 13 10.54 -11.23 3.59
N CYS A 14 11.55 -10.40 3.77
CA CYS A 14 11.82 -9.31 2.83
C CYS A 14 12.21 -9.84 1.45
N ARG A 15 11.38 -9.59 0.45
CA ARG A 15 11.58 -10.07 -0.91
C ARG A 15 12.84 -9.49 -1.55
N GLY A 16 13.15 -8.23 -1.22
CA GLY A 16 14.38 -7.60 -1.70
C GLY A 16 15.63 -8.29 -1.16
N ARG A 17 15.64 -8.63 0.13
CA ARG A 17 16.75 -9.36 0.74
C ARG A 17 16.89 -10.77 0.16
N LEU A 18 15.77 -11.48 0.06
CA LEU A 18 15.77 -12.84 -0.50
C LEU A 18 16.34 -12.86 -1.91
N ARG A 19 15.97 -11.89 -2.73
CA ARG A 19 16.52 -11.77 -4.09
C ARG A 19 18.00 -11.43 -4.07
N ALA A 20 18.43 -10.50 -3.22
CA ALA A 20 19.83 -10.11 -3.10
C ALA A 20 20.72 -11.28 -2.66
N GLU A 21 20.18 -12.19 -1.85
CA GLU A 21 20.88 -13.39 -1.39
C GLU A 21 20.79 -14.57 -2.38
N GLY A 22 20.08 -14.40 -3.49
CA GLY A 22 19.93 -15.45 -4.48
C GLY A 22 19.01 -16.59 -4.09
N ALA A 23 18.00 -16.30 -3.26
CA ALA A 23 17.01 -17.31 -2.85
C ALA A 23 16.32 -17.93 -4.08
N PRO A 24 16.15 -19.27 -4.13
CA PRO A 24 15.67 -19.96 -5.33
C PRO A 24 14.27 -19.51 -5.80
N ASN A 25 13.41 -19.10 -4.87
CA ASN A 25 12.04 -18.74 -5.17
C ASN A 25 11.79 -17.22 -5.04
N ALA A 26 12.86 -16.42 -5.11
CA ALA A 26 12.72 -14.99 -5.02
C ALA A 26 11.94 -14.45 -6.23
N LEU A 27 10.98 -13.55 -5.96
CA LEU A 27 10.20 -12.93 -7.02
C LEU A 27 11.08 -12.03 -7.90
N PRO A 28 10.83 -11.99 -9.21
CA PRO A 28 11.52 -11.04 -10.07
C PRO A 28 11.13 -9.61 -9.72
N PRO A 29 11.98 -8.61 -10.02
CA PRO A 29 11.69 -7.20 -9.70
C PRO A 29 10.33 -6.72 -10.18
N SER A 30 9.88 -7.18 -11.34
CA SER A 30 8.59 -6.78 -11.91
C SER A 30 7.38 -7.23 -11.09
N GLU A 31 7.55 -8.23 -10.23
CA GLU A 31 6.45 -8.78 -9.41
C GLU A 31 6.49 -8.26 -7.97
N VAL A 32 7.57 -7.61 -7.56
CA VAL A 32 7.71 -7.06 -6.22
C VAL A 32 6.99 -5.72 -6.15
N SER A 33 6.15 -5.55 -5.11
CA SER A 33 5.40 -4.30 -4.87
C SER A 33 4.52 -3.90 -6.06
N ARG A 34 3.93 -4.86 -6.72
CA ARG A 34 3.08 -4.61 -7.88
C ARG A 34 1.83 -3.81 -7.54
N TRP A 35 1.43 -3.83 -6.29
CA TRP A 35 0.31 -3.03 -5.78
C TRP A 35 0.47 -1.53 -6.03
N VAL A 36 1.71 -1.05 -6.17
CA VAL A 36 2.00 0.38 -6.40
C VAL A 36 1.29 0.90 -7.66
N GLU A 37 1.13 0.04 -8.65
CA GLU A 37 0.48 0.41 -9.91
C GLU A 37 -1.03 0.50 -9.80
N GLY A 38 -1.62 -0.08 -8.74
CA GLY A 38 -3.05 -0.19 -8.63
C GLY A 38 -3.65 -1.19 -9.62
N ASN A 39 -4.94 -1.09 -9.84
CA ASN A 39 -5.67 -1.89 -10.82
C ASN A 39 -6.96 -1.16 -11.23
N ASP A 40 -7.86 -1.85 -11.94
CA ASP A 40 -9.12 -1.24 -12.40
C ASP A 40 -10.04 -0.82 -11.24
N ASP A 41 -9.91 -1.45 -10.06
CA ASP A 41 -10.77 -1.21 -8.91
C ASP A 41 -10.15 -0.29 -7.86
N VAL A 42 -8.83 -0.13 -7.88
CA VAL A 42 -8.09 0.63 -6.87
C VAL A 42 -7.09 1.56 -7.52
N LYS A 43 -7.23 2.84 -7.21
CA LYS A 43 -6.26 3.86 -7.63
C LYS A 43 -5.31 4.15 -6.48
N VAL A 44 -4.02 3.94 -6.70
CA VAL A 44 -2.99 4.29 -5.72
C VAL A 44 -2.61 5.75 -5.92
N LEU A 45 -2.90 6.59 -4.93
CA LEU A 45 -2.67 8.03 -5.00
C LEU A 45 -1.25 8.40 -4.59
N VAL A 46 -0.78 7.79 -3.51
CA VAL A 46 0.57 7.99 -2.98
C VAL A 46 1.05 6.66 -2.43
N ALA A 47 2.30 6.34 -2.70
CA ALA A 47 2.95 5.15 -2.16
C ALA A 47 4.37 5.51 -1.75
N GLY A 48 4.80 5.01 -0.61
CA GLY A 48 6.13 5.23 -0.10
C GLY A 48 6.41 4.35 1.10
N GLY A 49 7.59 4.48 1.66
CA GLY A 49 7.90 3.69 2.83
C GLY A 49 9.31 3.89 3.33
N TYR A 50 9.62 3.13 4.35
CA TYR A 50 10.93 3.09 4.99
C TYR A 50 11.52 1.72 4.77
N GLN A 51 12.42 1.60 3.79
CA GLN A 51 13.03 0.30 3.45
C GLN A 51 13.77 -0.32 4.65
N SER A 52 14.46 0.50 5.41
CA SER A 52 15.20 0.02 6.60
C SER A 52 14.28 -0.51 7.71
N ALA A 53 13.03 -0.07 7.76
CA ALA A 53 12.05 -0.52 8.73
C ALA A 53 11.11 -1.60 8.17
N HIS A 54 11.27 -1.97 6.91
CA HIS A 54 10.40 -2.94 6.21
C HIS A 54 8.93 -2.56 6.32
N ARG A 55 8.63 -1.27 6.19
CA ARG A 55 7.29 -0.72 6.35
C ARG A 55 6.96 0.20 5.20
N TYR A 56 5.76 -0.01 4.64
CA TYR A 56 5.29 0.76 3.49
C TYR A 56 3.92 1.36 3.78
N TYR A 57 3.64 2.49 3.13
CA TYR A 57 2.41 3.25 3.29
C TYR A 57 1.83 3.58 1.93
N ALA A 58 0.50 3.62 1.88
CA ALA A 58 -0.19 4.07 0.68
C ALA A 58 -1.48 4.80 1.05
N PHE A 59 -1.86 5.75 0.20
CA PHE A 59 -3.20 6.30 0.18
C PHE A 59 -3.83 5.84 -1.13
N VAL A 60 -4.97 5.16 -1.01
CA VAL A 60 -5.63 4.56 -2.16
C VAL A 60 -7.10 4.95 -2.18
N GLU A 61 -7.67 4.96 -3.39
CA GLU A 61 -9.08 5.23 -3.61
C GLU A 61 -9.73 4.01 -4.23
N ALA A 62 -10.85 3.58 -3.64
CA ALA A 62 -11.62 2.45 -4.10
C ALA A 62 -13.07 2.58 -3.61
N GLU A 63 -14.00 1.90 -4.25
CA GLU A 63 -15.39 1.89 -3.79
C GLU A 63 -15.60 0.96 -2.61
N GLU A 64 -14.82 -0.13 -2.55
CA GLU A 64 -14.99 -1.17 -1.54
C GLU A 64 -13.68 -1.56 -0.85
N TYR A 65 -13.78 -1.80 0.43
CA TYR A 65 -12.68 -2.34 1.24
C TYR A 65 -12.10 -3.63 0.65
N GLY A 66 -12.97 -4.53 0.19
CA GLY A 66 -12.55 -5.81 -0.39
C GLY A 66 -11.63 -5.66 -1.60
N SER A 67 -11.83 -4.62 -2.40
CA SER A 67 -10.96 -4.35 -3.54
C SER A 67 -9.55 -4.01 -3.11
N VAL A 68 -9.41 -3.23 -2.02
CA VAL A 68 -8.10 -2.88 -1.46
C VAL A 68 -7.43 -4.12 -0.88
N VAL A 69 -8.18 -4.95 -0.18
CA VAL A 69 -7.67 -6.22 0.36
C VAL A 69 -7.10 -7.09 -0.75
N ARG A 70 -7.81 -7.22 -1.86
CA ARG A 70 -7.36 -8.04 -3.00
C ARG A 70 -6.07 -7.49 -3.61
N LEU A 71 -5.96 -6.18 -3.74
CA LEU A 71 -4.74 -5.56 -4.28
C LEU A 71 -3.52 -5.87 -3.43
N PHE A 72 -3.67 -5.82 -2.10
CA PHE A 72 -2.57 -6.03 -1.15
C PHE A 72 -2.42 -7.48 -0.70
N ASN A 73 -3.20 -8.41 -1.25
CA ASN A 73 -3.17 -9.81 -0.85
C ASN A 73 -1.77 -10.44 -0.86
N PRO A 74 -0.93 -10.22 -1.89
CA PRO A 74 0.42 -10.78 -1.87
C PRO A 74 1.29 -10.27 -0.72
N GLU A 75 1.04 -9.05 -0.25
CA GLU A 75 1.79 -8.48 0.88
C GLU A 75 1.38 -9.13 2.21
N MET A 76 0.16 -9.65 2.29
CA MET A 76 -0.33 -10.35 3.50
C MET A 76 0.34 -11.69 3.70
N TRP A 77 0.99 -12.23 2.67
CA TRP A 77 1.73 -13.49 2.78
C TRP A 77 3.11 -13.33 3.41
N VAL A 78 3.61 -12.10 3.47
CA VAL A 78 4.93 -11.82 4.03
C VAL A 78 4.88 -10.95 5.29
N GLY A 79 3.73 -10.41 5.64
CA GLY A 79 3.61 -9.58 6.82
C GLY A 79 2.19 -9.10 7.06
N ASP A 80 2.07 -8.11 7.90
CA ASP A 80 0.78 -7.53 8.28
C ASP A 80 0.43 -6.36 7.36
N VAL A 81 -0.83 -6.29 6.98
CA VAL A 81 -1.35 -5.16 6.20
C VAL A 81 -2.57 -4.59 6.92
N GLU A 82 -2.48 -3.33 7.29
CA GLU A 82 -3.58 -2.60 7.91
C GLU A 82 -4.20 -1.69 6.86
N ILE A 83 -5.51 -1.79 6.68
CA ILE A 83 -6.27 -1.02 5.70
C ILE A 83 -7.41 -0.32 6.45
N LEU A 84 -7.34 1.00 6.52
CA LEU A 84 -8.32 1.80 7.27
C LEU A 84 -8.97 2.83 6.36
N PRO A 85 -10.31 2.92 6.38
CA PRO A 85 -11.00 4.01 5.68
C PRO A 85 -10.67 5.33 6.36
N MET A 86 -10.50 6.38 5.58
CA MET A 86 -10.22 7.69 6.13
C MET A 86 -11.00 8.77 5.40
N ASN A 87 -11.27 9.86 6.11
CA ASN A 87 -11.89 11.05 5.53
C ASN A 87 -10.79 11.89 4.85
N ASP A 88 -11.09 12.35 3.64
CA ASP A 88 -10.23 13.33 2.97
C ASP A 88 -10.53 14.71 3.56
N MET A 89 -9.75 15.12 4.53
CA MET A 89 -9.96 16.39 5.23
C MET A 89 -9.67 17.61 4.35
N VAL A 90 -8.80 17.47 3.37
CA VAL A 90 -8.50 18.54 2.41
C VAL A 90 -9.73 18.79 1.53
N ALA A 91 -10.27 17.72 0.95
CA ALA A 91 -11.46 17.82 0.12
C ALA A 91 -12.66 18.34 0.91
N ARG A 92 -12.81 17.88 2.15
CA ARG A 92 -13.88 18.32 3.04
C ARG A 92 -13.82 19.81 3.33
N ARG A 93 -12.64 20.32 3.71
CA ARG A 93 -12.48 21.74 4.03
C ARG A 93 -12.76 22.62 2.81
N LYS A 94 -12.36 22.17 1.63
CA LYS A 94 -12.65 22.88 0.38
C LYS A 94 -14.15 22.89 0.07
N SER A 95 -14.82 21.75 0.22
CA SER A 95 -16.25 21.63 -0.08
C SER A 95 -17.12 22.41 0.91
N GLU A 96 -16.66 22.59 2.15
CA GLU A 96 -17.35 23.37 3.17
C GLU A 96 -17.14 24.89 2.99
N GLY A 97 -16.27 25.32 2.08
CA GLY A 97 -16.03 26.72 1.78
C GLY A 97 -15.10 27.41 2.77
N ASP A 98 -14.40 26.68 3.62
CA ASP A 98 -13.55 27.24 4.67
C ASP A 98 -12.07 27.34 4.27
N TRP A 99 -11.74 26.89 3.07
CA TRP A 99 -10.34 26.90 2.64
C TRP A 99 -9.78 28.32 2.59
N GLY A 100 -8.67 28.55 3.26
CA GLY A 100 -7.99 29.86 3.28
C GLY A 100 -8.58 30.91 4.22
N LYS A 101 -9.54 30.51 5.04
CA LYS A 101 -10.20 31.47 5.97
C LYS A 101 -9.72 31.35 7.40
#